data_5af5fe9f3eb5d4e199cd3f57cdc3fc71
#
_entry.id   5af5fe9f3eb5d4e199cd3f57cdc3fc71
#
_cell.length_a   1.000
_cell.length_b   1.000
_cell.length_c   1.000
_cell.angle_alpha   90.00
_cell.angle_beta   90.00
_cell.angle_gamma   90.00
#
_symmetry.space_group_name_H-M   'P 1'
#
loop_
_entity.id
_entity.type
_entity.pdbx_description
1 polymer ?
#
loop_
_entity_poly.entity_id
_entity_poly.type
_entity_poly.pdbx_seq_one_letter_code
_entity_poly.pdbx_strand_id
1 'polypeptide(L)'
;VLTGAYFRSRPWAVLLWTAIAAMGWIIVSGALEEVMPELPNLVEEELTQLINNDFGYFTLCLFAPLIEEMIFRGAVLRTLIRSMQNRWGAIAVSALLFALIHMNPAQMPGAFLAGLFLGWLFSRTGSILPGVVFHWVNNTVVFLFCRMMPQYADANFSDFFGGNQKNMFLAVAFSLLIVLPAVYQLSIRTRDKAA
;
A
#
# COMPACT_ATOMS: atom_id res chain seq x y z
N VAL A 1 -17.36 6.16 1.02
CA VAL A 1 -18.42 7.02 0.51
C VAL A 1 -17.88 8.43 0.46
N LEU A 2 -17.93 9.05 -0.71
CA LEU A 2 -17.55 10.44 -0.95
C LEU A 2 -18.65 11.34 -0.38
N THR A 3 -18.45 11.87 0.81
CA THR A 3 -19.37 12.87 1.37
C THR A 3 -18.92 14.26 0.94
N GLY A 4 -19.89 15.20 0.73
CA GLY A 4 -19.57 16.58 0.40
C GLY A 4 -18.69 17.28 1.47
N ALA A 5 -18.72 16.81 2.71
CA ALA A 5 -17.85 17.28 3.79
C ALA A 5 -16.38 16.88 3.56
N TYR A 6 -16.12 15.72 2.97
CA TYR A 6 -14.75 15.28 2.63
C TYR A 6 -14.11 16.21 1.62
N PHE A 7 -14.84 16.64 0.59
CA PHE A 7 -14.33 17.56 -0.44
C PHE A 7 -14.12 19.00 0.08
N ARG A 8 -14.83 19.40 1.12
CA ARG A 8 -14.66 20.73 1.74
C ARG A 8 -13.42 20.85 2.62
N SER A 9 -12.87 19.73 3.12
CA SER A 9 -11.76 19.69 4.08
C SER A 9 -10.36 19.60 3.44
N ARG A 10 -10.17 20.08 2.21
CA ARG A 10 -8.92 20.00 1.42
C ARG A 10 -8.48 18.55 1.15
N PRO A 11 -9.29 17.74 0.49
CA PRO A 11 -8.99 16.34 0.22
C PRO A 11 -7.74 16.15 -0.63
N TRP A 12 -7.45 17.08 -1.51
CA TRP A 12 -6.27 17.06 -2.39
C TRP A 12 -4.95 16.98 -1.63
N ALA A 13 -4.83 17.69 -0.51
CA ALA A 13 -3.61 17.60 0.30
C ALA A 13 -3.45 16.22 0.95
N VAL A 14 -4.54 15.56 1.36
CA VAL A 14 -4.50 14.20 1.88
C VAL A 14 -4.10 13.23 0.77
N LEU A 15 -4.70 13.35 -0.43
CA LEU A 15 -4.38 12.48 -1.57
C LEU A 15 -2.93 12.65 -2.02
N LEU A 16 -2.43 13.90 -2.08
CA LEU A 16 -1.03 14.17 -2.43
C LEU A 16 -0.06 13.52 -1.43
N TRP A 17 -0.27 13.74 -0.13
CA TRP A 17 0.60 13.14 0.88
C TRP A 17 0.48 11.62 0.93
N THR A 18 -0.68 11.07 0.59
CA THR A 18 -0.88 9.61 0.44
C THR A 18 -0.07 9.08 -0.74
N ALA A 19 -0.09 9.76 -1.89
CA ALA A 19 0.72 9.39 -3.05
C ALA A 19 2.23 9.46 -2.74
N ILE A 20 2.68 10.50 -2.03
CA ILE A 20 4.08 10.64 -1.57
C ILE A 20 4.45 9.49 -0.62
N ALA A 21 3.55 9.13 0.31
CA ALA A 21 3.78 7.99 1.20
C ALA A 21 3.90 6.67 0.43
N ALA A 22 3.07 6.46 -0.61
CA ALA A 22 3.13 5.28 -1.46
C ALA A 22 4.47 5.17 -2.21
N MET A 23 4.98 6.28 -2.75
CA MET A 23 6.29 6.32 -3.43
C MET A 23 7.45 5.88 -2.51
N GLY A 24 7.46 6.36 -1.27
CA GLY A 24 8.48 5.94 -0.32
C GLY A 24 8.26 4.51 0.20
N TRP A 25 6.99 4.06 0.30
CA TRP A 25 6.65 2.72 0.75
C TRP A 25 7.29 1.61 -0.10
N ILE A 26 7.40 1.80 -1.42
CA ILE A 26 7.96 0.82 -2.35
C ILE A 26 9.36 0.38 -1.92
N ILE A 27 10.22 1.32 -1.55
CA ILE A 27 11.59 1.02 -1.09
C ILE A 27 11.57 0.35 0.29
N VAL A 28 10.69 0.80 1.18
CA VAL A 28 10.57 0.23 2.53
C VAL A 28 10.06 -1.20 2.47
N SER A 29 9.06 -1.49 1.61
CA SER A 29 8.53 -2.84 1.45
C SER A 29 9.53 -3.79 0.81
N GLY A 30 10.27 -3.36 -0.23
CA GLY A 30 11.32 -4.17 -0.83
C GLY A 30 12.46 -4.50 0.16
N ALA A 31 12.88 -3.52 0.97
CA ALA A 31 13.86 -3.77 2.02
C ALA A 31 13.33 -4.69 3.14
N LEU A 32 12.04 -4.66 3.42
CA LEU A 32 11.42 -5.59 4.36
C LEU A 32 11.46 -7.02 3.83
N GLU A 33 11.11 -7.21 2.56
CA GLU A 33 11.16 -8.52 1.90
C GLU A 33 12.58 -9.10 1.92
N GLU A 34 13.61 -8.28 1.69
CA GLU A 34 15.02 -8.69 1.72
C GLU A 34 15.49 -9.21 3.10
N VAL A 35 14.97 -8.67 4.19
CA VAL A 35 15.37 -9.09 5.55
C VAL A 35 14.51 -10.21 6.12
N MET A 36 13.44 -10.59 5.43
CA MET A 36 12.60 -11.71 5.82
C MET A 36 13.15 -13.03 5.28
N PRO A 37 12.79 -14.18 5.90
CA PRO A 37 13.05 -15.46 5.27
C PRO A 37 12.43 -15.53 3.88
N GLU A 38 13.09 -16.22 2.94
CA GLU A 38 12.54 -16.45 1.61
C GLU A 38 11.17 -17.13 1.71
N LEU A 39 10.14 -16.42 1.26
CA LEU A 39 8.77 -16.91 1.24
C LEU A 39 8.41 -17.28 -0.21
N PRO A 40 7.67 -18.39 -0.42
CA PRO A 40 7.31 -18.81 -1.76
C PRO A 40 6.43 -17.76 -2.45
N ASN A 41 6.78 -17.43 -3.69
CA ASN A 41 5.99 -16.61 -4.59
C ASN A 41 5.13 -17.52 -5.45
N LEU A 42 3.86 -17.70 -5.06
CA LEU A 42 2.95 -18.68 -5.67
C LEU A 42 2.21 -18.15 -6.90
N VAL A 43 2.30 -16.84 -7.18
CA VAL A 43 1.55 -16.18 -8.27
C VAL A 43 2.47 -15.45 -9.27
N GLU A 44 3.74 -15.81 -9.30
CA GLU A 44 4.75 -15.15 -10.12
C GLU A 44 4.47 -15.25 -11.61
N GLU A 45 4.12 -16.45 -12.09
CA GLU A 45 3.80 -16.68 -13.49
C GLU A 45 2.53 -15.91 -13.92
N GLU A 46 1.49 -15.93 -13.09
CA GLU A 46 0.24 -15.22 -13.35
C GLU A 46 0.44 -13.70 -13.36
N LEU A 47 1.22 -13.17 -12.42
CA LEU A 47 1.56 -11.75 -12.39
C LEU A 47 2.37 -11.35 -13.61
N THR A 48 3.35 -12.15 -14.02
CA THR A 48 4.16 -11.89 -15.20
C THR A 48 3.30 -11.91 -16.48
N GLN A 49 2.37 -12.84 -16.59
CA GLN A 49 1.41 -12.86 -17.70
C GLN A 49 0.52 -11.62 -17.72
N LEU A 50 0.02 -11.19 -16.55
CA LEU A 50 -0.81 -9.99 -16.44
C LEU A 50 -0.01 -8.71 -16.75
N ILE A 51 1.23 -8.60 -16.29
CA ILE A 51 2.10 -7.44 -16.56
C ILE A 51 2.38 -7.32 -18.07
N ASN A 52 2.50 -8.43 -18.79
CA ASN A 52 2.74 -8.45 -20.22
C ASN A 52 1.47 -8.33 -21.07
N ASN A 53 0.29 -8.39 -20.46
CA ASN A 53 -0.99 -8.23 -21.14
C ASN A 53 -1.34 -6.74 -21.32
N ASP A 54 -1.99 -6.39 -22.43
CA ASP A 54 -2.40 -5.01 -22.75
C ASP A 54 -3.40 -4.43 -21.75
N PHE A 55 -4.24 -5.26 -21.13
CA PHE A 55 -5.17 -4.88 -20.08
C PHE A 55 -4.62 -5.02 -18.67
N GLY A 56 -3.39 -5.50 -18.52
CA GLY A 56 -2.77 -5.77 -17.21
C GLY A 56 -2.69 -4.54 -16.32
N TYR A 57 -2.35 -3.38 -16.90
CA TYR A 57 -2.33 -2.12 -16.16
C TYR A 57 -3.71 -1.79 -15.55
N PHE A 58 -4.76 -1.87 -16.32
CA PHE A 58 -6.12 -1.58 -15.84
C PHE A 58 -6.54 -2.57 -14.75
N THR A 59 -6.21 -3.85 -14.94
CA THR A 59 -6.53 -4.90 -13.96
C THR A 59 -5.78 -4.70 -12.66
N LEU A 60 -4.45 -4.62 -12.71
CA LEU A 60 -3.59 -4.61 -11.52
C LEU A 60 -3.51 -3.25 -10.84
N CYS A 61 -3.56 -2.15 -11.61
CA CYS A 61 -3.32 -0.82 -11.06
C CYS A 61 -4.59 0.00 -10.80
N LEU A 62 -5.71 -0.32 -11.45
CA LEU A 62 -6.95 0.44 -11.27
C LEU A 62 -8.07 -0.40 -10.66
N PHE A 63 -8.44 -1.52 -11.31
CA PHE A 63 -9.61 -2.29 -10.87
C PHE A 63 -9.35 -3.04 -9.57
N ALA A 64 -8.22 -3.76 -9.43
CA ALA A 64 -7.92 -4.49 -8.21
C ALA A 64 -7.85 -3.55 -7.00
N PRO A 65 -7.06 -2.44 -6.98
CA PRO A 65 -7.05 -1.49 -5.88
C PRO A 65 -8.42 -0.92 -5.52
N LEU A 66 -9.24 -0.60 -6.50
CA LEU A 66 -10.57 -0.06 -6.25
C LEU A 66 -11.47 -1.09 -5.56
N ILE A 67 -11.51 -2.31 -6.09
CA ILE A 67 -12.34 -3.40 -5.54
C ILE A 67 -11.86 -3.77 -4.15
N GLU A 68 -10.55 -3.91 -3.94
CA GLU A 68 -9.96 -4.26 -2.66
C GLU A 68 -10.28 -3.20 -1.59
N GLU A 69 -10.13 -1.92 -1.89
CA GLU A 69 -10.46 -0.86 -0.94
C GLU A 69 -11.97 -0.78 -0.65
N MET A 70 -12.82 -1.02 -1.65
CA MET A 70 -14.27 -1.11 -1.43
C MET A 70 -14.63 -2.25 -0.48
N ILE A 71 -14.02 -3.43 -0.65
CA ILE A 71 -14.29 -4.61 0.18
C ILE A 71 -13.66 -4.41 1.56
N PHE A 72 -12.35 -4.19 1.66
CA PHE A 72 -11.64 -4.25 2.93
C PHE A 72 -11.86 -2.99 3.78
N ARG A 73 -11.90 -1.81 3.20
CA ARG A 73 -12.11 -0.56 3.96
C ARG A 73 -13.59 -0.17 3.96
N GLY A 74 -14.23 -0.25 2.79
CA GLY A 74 -15.64 0.13 2.64
C GLY A 74 -16.62 -0.80 3.35
N ALA A 75 -16.40 -2.10 3.34
CA ALA A 75 -17.29 -3.09 3.96
C ALA A 75 -16.69 -3.70 5.23
N VAL A 76 -15.59 -4.46 5.14
CA VAL A 76 -15.03 -5.25 6.26
C VAL A 76 -14.63 -4.35 7.42
N LEU A 77 -13.68 -3.43 7.22
CA LEU A 77 -13.18 -2.57 8.30
C LEU A 77 -14.28 -1.68 8.87
N ARG A 78 -15.15 -1.14 8.03
CA ARG A 78 -16.30 -0.33 8.49
C ARG A 78 -17.20 -1.11 9.43
N THR A 79 -17.46 -2.38 9.12
CA THR A 79 -18.28 -3.26 9.97
C THR A 79 -17.54 -3.61 11.26
N LEU A 80 -16.25 -3.97 11.16
CA LEU A 80 -15.43 -4.28 12.34
C LEU A 80 -15.32 -3.11 13.31
N ILE A 81 -15.12 -1.87 12.81
CA ILE A 81 -15.07 -0.67 13.68
C ILE A 81 -16.40 -0.47 14.43
N ARG A 82 -17.53 -0.83 13.84
CA ARG A 82 -18.85 -0.70 14.49
C ARG A 82 -19.13 -1.79 15.51
N SER A 83 -18.59 -3.00 15.30
CA SER A 83 -18.82 -4.17 16.15
C SER A 83 -17.79 -4.37 17.24
N MET A 84 -16.56 -3.89 17.04
CA MET A 84 -15.46 -4.04 17.98
C MET A 84 -15.26 -2.75 18.79
N GLN A 85 -15.06 -2.87 20.10
CA GLN A 85 -14.75 -1.71 20.96
C GLN A 85 -13.32 -1.16 20.71
N ASN A 86 -12.43 -2.00 20.19
CA ASN A 86 -11.05 -1.65 19.92
C ASN A 86 -10.86 -1.34 18.42
N ARG A 87 -10.69 -0.06 18.09
CA ARG A 87 -10.44 0.43 16.72
C ARG A 87 -9.18 -0.16 16.08
N TRP A 88 -8.09 -0.26 16.85
CA TRP A 88 -6.84 -0.85 16.36
C TRP A 88 -6.95 -2.35 16.14
N GLY A 89 -7.71 -3.04 16.99
CA GLY A 89 -8.04 -4.45 16.78
C GLY A 89 -8.83 -4.65 15.48
N ALA A 90 -9.81 -3.80 15.19
CA ALA A 90 -10.56 -3.84 13.94
C ALA A 90 -9.65 -3.62 12.72
N ILE A 91 -8.72 -2.66 12.80
CA ILE A 91 -7.75 -2.38 11.75
C ILE A 91 -6.83 -3.60 11.53
N ALA A 92 -6.31 -4.19 12.61
CA ALA A 92 -5.41 -5.35 12.53
C ALA A 92 -6.10 -6.58 11.92
N VAL A 93 -7.35 -6.87 12.31
CA VAL A 93 -8.13 -7.97 11.73
C VAL A 93 -8.40 -7.72 10.25
N SER A 94 -8.81 -6.50 9.86
CA SER A 94 -9.02 -6.18 8.45
C SER A 94 -7.72 -6.26 7.62
N ALA A 95 -6.59 -5.83 8.18
CA ALA A 95 -5.28 -5.91 7.54
C ALA A 95 -4.82 -7.37 7.37
N LEU A 96 -5.09 -8.23 8.35
CA LEU A 96 -4.78 -9.66 8.27
C LEU A 96 -5.62 -10.34 7.18
N LEU A 97 -6.92 -10.08 7.14
CA LEU A 97 -7.79 -10.61 6.09
C LEU A 97 -7.36 -10.12 4.69
N PHE A 98 -6.96 -8.85 4.61
CA PHE A 98 -6.43 -8.27 3.37
C PHE A 98 -5.13 -8.96 2.92
N ALA A 99 -4.21 -9.25 3.83
CA ALA A 99 -2.99 -9.99 3.51
C ALA A 99 -3.28 -11.42 3.04
N LEU A 100 -4.18 -12.12 3.75
CA LEU A 100 -4.52 -13.52 3.46
C LEU A 100 -5.17 -13.71 2.08
N ILE A 101 -5.98 -12.75 1.60
CA ILE A 101 -6.64 -12.89 0.30
C ILE A 101 -5.66 -12.85 -0.88
N HIS A 102 -4.45 -12.34 -0.68
CA HIS A 102 -3.42 -12.39 -1.73
C HIS A 102 -2.96 -13.82 -2.04
N MET A 103 -3.20 -14.77 -1.12
CA MET A 103 -2.84 -16.19 -1.26
C MET A 103 -1.38 -16.42 -1.71
N ASN A 104 -0.53 -15.42 -1.50
CA ASN A 104 0.87 -15.39 -1.87
C ASN A 104 1.74 -15.05 -0.65
N PRO A 105 2.41 -16.04 -0.03
CA PRO A 105 3.21 -15.82 1.17
C PRO A 105 4.23 -14.69 1.03
N ALA A 106 4.88 -14.54 -0.13
CA ALA A 106 5.85 -13.47 -0.38
C ALA A 106 5.23 -12.07 -0.23
N GLN A 107 3.98 -11.87 -0.64
CA GLN A 107 3.30 -10.58 -0.59
C GLN A 107 2.63 -10.30 0.76
N MET A 108 2.28 -11.34 1.54
CA MET A 108 1.47 -11.20 2.77
C MET A 108 2.06 -10.21 3.80
N PRO A 109 3.37 -10.19 4.10
CA PRO A 109 3.91 -9.27 5.10
C PRO A 109 3.77 -7.80 4.67
N GLY A 110 4.13 -7.48 3.44
CA GLY A 110 3.98 -6.15 2.85
C GLY A 110 2.52 -5.71 2.81
N ALA A 111 1.63 -6.61 2.35
CA ALA A 111 0.19 -6.38 2.30
C ALA A 111 -0.41 -6.16 3.70
N PHE A 112 0.03 -6.90 4.72
CA PHE A 112 -0.41 -6.68 6.10
C PHE A 112 -0.05 -5.29 6.61
N LEU A 113 1.21 -4.87 6.45
CA LEU A 113 1.66 -3.55 6.90
C LEU A 113 0.99 -2.41 6.12
N ALA A 114 0.88 -2.53 4.79
CA ALA A 114 0.09 -1.62 3.99
C ALA A 114 -1.38 -1.61 4.45
N GLY A 115 -1.93 -2.78 4.77
CA GLY A 115 -3.27 -2.96 5.32
C GLY A 115 -3.52 -2.18 6.61
N LEU A 116 -2.55 -2.20 7.53
CA LEU A 116 -2.59 -1.41 8.77
C LEU A 116 -2.59 0.10 8.50
N PHE A 117 -1.70 0.56 7.62
CA PHE A 117 -1.61 1.97 7.25
C PHE A 117 -2.90 2.46 6.58
N LEU A 118 -3.41 1.73 5.60
CA LEU A 118 -4.63 2.08 4.88
C LEU A 118 -5.88 1.99 5.77
N GLY A 119 -5.90 1.02 6.68
CA GLY A 119 -6.95 0.91 7.71
C GLY A 119 -6.95 2.10 8.67
N TRP A 120 -5.75 2.52 9.12
CA TRP A 120 -5.59 3.74 9.92
C TRP A 120 -6.10 4.96 9.15
N LEU A 121 -5.71 5.12 7.89
CA LEU A 121 -6.09 6.25 7.06
C LEU A 121 -7.61 6.30 6.81
N PHE A 122 -8.22 5.15 6.49
CA PHE A 122 -9.68 5.02 6.38
C PHE A 122 -10.39 5.38 7.69
N SER A 123 -9.87 4.89 8.82
CA SER A 123 -10.48 5.13 10.12
C SER A 123 -10.50 6.61 10.52
N ARG A 124 -9.61 7.42 9.93
CA ARG A 124 -9.50 8.87 10.19
C ARG A 124 -10.25 9.72 9.16
N THR A 125 -10.38 9.23 7.93
CA THR A 125 -11.01 9.99 6.84
C THR A 125 -12.44 9.57 6.55
N GLY A 126 -12.82 8.34 6.90
CA GLY A 126 -14.09 7.72 6.53
C GLY A 126 -14.22 7.47 5.03
N SER A 127 -13.16 7.64 4.26
CA SER A 127 -13.13 7.52 2.79
C SER A 127 -12.14 6.45 2.34
N ILE A 128 -12.53 5.67 1.33
CA ILE A 128 -11.64 4.70 0.67
C ILE A 128 -10.66 5.37 -0.30
N LEU A 129 -10.92 6.62 -0.69
CA LEU A 129 -10.17 7.28 -1.77
C LEU A 129 -8.66 7.41 -1.49
N PRO A 130 -8.20 7.77 -0.27
CA PRO A 130 -6.77 7.76 0.02
C PRO A 130 -6.15 6.37 -0.14
N GLY A 131 -6.86 5.30 0.27
CA GLY A 131 -6.42 3.93 0.07
C GLY A 131 -6.26 3.58 -1.41
N VAL A 132 -7.26 3.91 -2.22
CA VAL A 132 -7.22 3.71 -3.69
C VAL A 132 -6.03 4.44 -4.31
N VAL A 133 -5.76 5.69 -3.90
CA VAL A 133 -4.61 6.47 -4.42
C VAL A 133 -3.29 5.84 -4.01
N PHE A 134 -3.15 5.42 -2.75
CA PHE A 134 -1.94 4.73 -2.30
C PHE A 134 -1.67 3.46 -3.13
N HIS A 135 -2.69 2.62 -3.23
CA HIS A 135 -2.61 1.35 -3.95
C HIS A 135 -2.33 1.55 -5.44
N TRP A 136 -3.04 2.51 -6.05
CA TRP A 136 -2.82 2.86 -7.45
C TRP A 136 -1.38 3.29 -7.72
N VAL A 137 -0.84 4.21 -6.91
CA VAL A 137 0.56 4.70 -7.07
C VAL A 137 1.55 3.56 -6.86
N ASN A 138 1.38 2.78 -5.78
CA ASN A 138 2.25 1.63 -5.50
C ASN A 138 2.27 0.64 -6.66
N ASN A 139 1.09 0.17 -7.08
CA ASN A 139 0.98 -0.84 -8.13
C ASN A 139 1.42 -0.29 -9.49
N THR A 140 1.16 1.00 -9.80
CA THR A 140 1.62 1.63 -11.04
C THR A 140 3.14 1.65 -11.13
N VAL A 141 3.83 2.05 -10.06
CA VAL A 141 5.30 2.11 -10.07
C VAL A 141 5.89 0.71 -10.22
N VAL A 142 5.39 -0.26 -9.45
CA VAL A 142 5.86 -1.65 -9.55
C VAL A 142 5.57 -2.22 -10.94
N PHE A 143 4.35 -2.02 -11.48
CA PHE A 143 3.96 -2.47 -12.81
C PHE A 143 4.88 -1.90 -13.90
N LEU A 144 5.09 -0.58 -13.89
CA LEU A 144 5.95 0.07 -14.88
C LEU A 144 7.40 -0.40 -14.75
N PHE A 145 7.87 -0.57 -13.53
CA PHE A 145 9.21 -1.07 -13.26
C PHE A 145 9.41 -2.48 -13.85
N CYS A 146 8.54 -3.43 -13.51
CA CYS A 146 8.62 -4.81 -14.04
C CYS A 146 8.47 -4.86 -15.57
N ARG A 147 7.60 -4.02 -16.15
CA ARG A 147 7.41 -3.97 -17.60
C ARG A 147 8.60 -3.33 -18.35
N MET A 148 9.24 -2.33 -17.77
CA MET A 148 10.37 -1.62 -18.41
C MET A 148 11.72 -2.30 -18.16
N MET A 149 11.83 -3.05 -17.07
CA MET A 149 13.04 -3.70 -16.62
C MET A 149 12.78 -5.19 -16.27
N PRO A 150 12.32 -6.00 -17.26
CA PRO A 150 11.91 -7.38 -17.00
C PRO A 150 13.06 -8.26 -16.47
N GLN A 151 14.32 -7.89 -16.75
CA GLN A 151 15.51 -8.58 -16.22
C GLN A 151 15.66 -8.47 -14.69
N TYR A 152 14.92 -7.59 -14.05
CA TYR A 152 14.91 -7.42 -12.60
C TYR A 152 13.60 -7.87 -11.94
N ALA A 153 12.70 -8.49 -12.69
CA ALA A 153 11.40 -8.91 -12.14
C ALA A 153 11.55 -9.90 -10.97
N ASP A 154 12.57 -10.79 -11.09
CA ASP A 154 12.87 -11.83 -10.10
C ASP A 154 14.12 -11.48 -9.25
N ALA A 155 14.63 -10.25 -9.35
CA ALA A 155 15.83 -9.83 -8.64
C ALA A 155 15.52 -9.50 -7.18
N ASN A 156 16.44 -9.87 -6.28
CA ASN A 156 16.35 -9.42 -4.89
C ASN A 156 16.50 -7.91 -4.80
N PHE A 157 15.95 -7.30 -3.76
CA PHE A 157 16.03 -5.86 -3.58
C PHE A 157 17.48 -5.34 -3.52
N SER A 158 18.41 -6.11 -2.95
CA SER A 158 19.84 -5.79 -2.93
C SER A 158 20.49 -5.74 -4.31
N ASP A 159 19.98 -6.50 -5.29
CA ASP A 159 20.55 -6.55 -6.66
C ASP A 159 20.43 -5.20 -7.37
N PHE A 160 19.38 -4.43 -7.08
CA PHE A 160 19.23 -3.06 -7.59
C PHE A 160 20.35 -2.11 -7.15
N PHE A 161 21.06 -2.48 -6.10
CA PHE A 161 22.19 -1.73 -5.55
C PHE A 161 23.53 -2.42 -5.82
N GLY A 162 23.56 -3.38 -6.77
CA GLY A 162 24.73 -4.17 -7.10
C GLY A 162 25.24 -5.02 -5.95
N GLY A 163 24.35 -5.52 -5.08
CA GLY A 163 24.69 -6.27 -3.88
C GLY A 163 25.31 -5.41 -2.76
N ASN A 164 25.32 -4.08 -2.91
CA ASN A 164 25.94 -3.17 -1.97
C ASN A 164 24.96 -2.78 -0.86
N GLN A 165 25.08 -3.45 0.29
CA GLN A 165 24.23 -3.19 1.46
C GLN A 165 24.24 -1.75 1.93
N LYS A 166 25.37 -1.03 1.83
CA LYS A 166 25.45 0.39 2.20
C LYS A 166 24.53 1.24 1.34
N ASN A 167 24.50 1.02 0.03
CA ASN A 167 23.62 1.74 -0.89
C ASN A 167 22.15 1.39 -0.62
N MET A 168 21.85 0.14 -0.32
CA MET A 168 20.52 -0.29 0.09
C MET A 168 20.07 0.44 1.36
N PHE A 169 20.90 0.47 2.42
CA PHE A 169 20.57 1.21 3.65
C PHE A 169 20.39 2.72 3.42
N LEU A 170 21.20 3.31 2.54
CA LEU A 170 21.03 4.71 2.16
C LEU A 170 19.69 4.94 1.44
N ALA A 171 19.30 4.06 0.52
CA ALA A 171 18.02 4.13 -0.17
C ALA A 171 16.84 4.05 0.82
N VAL A 172 16.91 3.12 1.78
CA VAL A 172 15.90 3.02 2.86
C VAL A 172 15.88 4.29 3.71
N ALA A 173 17.03 4.83 4.10
CA ALA A 173 17.11 6.07 4.88
C ALA A 173 16.47 7.25 4.13
N PHE A 174 16.80 7.44 2.84
CA PHE A 174 16.18 8.46 2.00
C PHE A 174 14.67 8.23 1.84
N SER A 175 14.25 6.99 1.68
CA SER A 175 12.82 6.65 1.60
C SER A 175 12.09 7.00 2.90
N LEU A 176 12.67 6.74 4.05
CA LEU A 176 12.10 7.12 5.35
C LEU A 176 11.99 8.64 5.50
N LEU A 177 12.94 9.44 4.92
CA LEU A 177 12.83 10.89 4.87
C LEU A 177 11.65 11.37 4.00
N ILE A 178 11.09 10.52 3.15
CA ILE A 178 9.87 10.78 2.38
C ILE A 178 8.64 10.30 3.15
N VAL A 179 8.66 9.05 3.63
CA VAL A 179 7.51 8.40 4.28
C VAL A 179 7.16 9.07 5.60
N LEU A 180 8.14 9.35 6.47
CA LEU A 180 7.86 9.90 7.80
C LEU A 180 7.21 11.29 7.75
N PRO A 181 7.72 12.27 6.97
CA PRO A 181 7.02 13.54 6.79
C PRO A 181 5.63 13.38 6.16
N ALA A 182 5.46 12.45 5.19
CA ALA A 182 4.16 12.21 4.58
C ALA A 182 3.16 11.67 5.61
N VAL A 183 3.53 10.67 6.39
CA VAL A 183 2.69 10.13 7.48
C VAL A 183 2.39 11.20 8.54
N TYR A 184 3.37 12.01 8.91
CA TYR A 184 3.17 13.15 9.83
C TYR A 184 2.14 14.13 9.26
N GLN A 185 2.28 14.54 7.99
CA GLN A 185 1.34 15.44 7.33
C GLN A 185 -0.07 14.83 7.26
N LEU A 186 -0.18 13.54 6.97
CA LEU A 186 -1.45 12.81 7.00
C LEU A 186 -2.03 12.82 8.42
N SER A 187 -1.20 12.61 9.44
CA SER A 187 -1.66 12.56 10.84
C SER A 187 -2.28 13.87 11.31
N ILE A 188 -1.71 15.01 10.94
CA ILE A 188 -2.24 16.33 11.32
C ILE A 188 -3.44 16.75 10.48
N ARG A 189 -3.48 16.38 9.18
CA ARG A 189 -4.55 16.75 8.25
C ARG A 189 -5.81 15.91 8.40
N THR A 190 -5.68 14.70 8.94
CA THR A 190 -6.77 13.79 9.21
C THR A 190 -7.11 13.70 10.71
N ARG A 191 -6.54 14.57 11.54
CA ARG A 191 -6.94 14.67 12.95
C ARG A 191 -8.42 14.96 13.01
N ASP A 192 -9.16 14.16 13.79
CA ASP A 192 -10.52 14.49 14.13
C ASP A 192 -10.49 15.89 14.77
N LYS A 193 -11.15 16.85 14.15
CA LYS A 193 -11.47 18.08 14.86
C LYS A 193 -12.36 17.59 15.99
N ALA A 194 -11.80 17.53 17.19
CA ALA A 194 -12.58 17.25 18.39
C ALA A 194 -13.81 18.16 18.33
N ALA A 195 -14.97 17.52 18.24
CA ALA A 195 -16.24 18.19 18.37
C ALA A 195 -16.39 18.73 19.79
#